data_e996123c7e5a643e10cb0d063474f91e
#
_entry.id   e996123c7e5a643e10cb0d063474f91e
#
_cell.length_a   1.000
_cell.length_b   1.000
_cell.length_c   1.000
_cell.angle_alpha   90.00
_cell.angle_beta   90.00
_cell.angle_gamma   90.00
#
_symmetry.space_group_name_H-M   'P 1'
#
loop_
_entity.id
_entity.type
_entity.pdbx_description
1 polymer ?
#
loop_
_entity_poly.entity_id
_entity_poly.type
_entity_poly.pdbx_seq_one_letter_code
_entity_poly.pdbx_strand_id
1 'polypeptide(L)'
;TEQAGIINRRLAEIAQHYKIAMGVGSQRVAVEKPQVADTFAVRSLAPDIPLFANLGAVQLNYEYGLEQCLRVVDILEADALILHLNPLQE
;
A
#
# COMPACT_ATOMS: atom_id res chain seq x y z
N THR A 1 10.04 -4.63 6.09
CA THR A 1 11.49 -4.63 6.30
C THR A 1 12.11 -3.36 5.78
N GLU A 2 13.32 -3.08 6.20
CA GLU A 2 14.05 -1.93 5.70
C GLU A 2 14.27 -2.02 4.19
N GLN A 3 14.57 -3.22 3.70
CA GLN A 3 14.74 -3.44 2.26
C GLN A 3 13.45 -3.20 1.49
N ALA A 4 12.32 -3.60 2.06
CA ALA A 4 11.03 -3.36 1.42
C ALA A 4 10.78 -1.86 1.25
N GLY A 5 11.13 -1.06 2.26
CA GLY A 5 11.02 0.39 2.16
C GLY A 5 11.91 0.97 1.06
N ILE A 6 13.13 0.48 0.94
CA ILE A 6 14.06 0.93 -0.10
C ILE A 6 13.49 0.60 -1.49
N ILE A 7 12.99 -0.62 -1.66
CA ILE A 7 12.43 -1.05 -2.94
C ILE A 7 11.21 -0.20 -3.30
N ASN A 8 10.30 0.01 -2.35
CA ASN A 8 9.11 0.80 -2.59
C ASN A 8 9.47 2.23 -3.00
N ARG A 9 10.44 2.84 -2.34
CA ARG A 9 10.88 4.20 -2.68
C ARG A 9 11.48 4.27 -4.07
N ARG A 10 12.31 3.30 -4.43
CA ARG A 10 12.92 3.26 -5.76
C ARG A 10 11.88 3.06 -6.85
N LEU A 11 10.90 2.18 -6.62
CA LEU A 11 9.81 1.97 -7.56
C LEU A 11 8.97 3.23 -7.73
N ALA A 12 8.71 3.96 -6.63
CA ALA A 12 7.97 5.19 -6.69
C ALA A 12 8.70 6.26 -7.53
N GLU A 13 10.01 6.40 -7.34
CA GLU A 13 10.81 7.33 -8.13
C GLU A 13 10.77 6.99 -9.61
N ILE A 14 10.90 5.71 -9.94
CA ILE A 14 10.85 5.24 -11.33
C ILE A 14 9.47 5.50 -11.93
N ALA A 15 8.41 5.15 -11.20
CA ALA A 15 7.05 5.35 -11.67
C ALA A 15 6.76 6.83 -11.91
N GLN A 16 7.21 7.70 -11.00
CA GLN A 16 7.05 9.14 -11.15
C GLN A 16 7.81 9.64 -12.40
N HIS A 17 9.03 9.17 -12.59
CA HIS A 17 9.85 9.59 -13.73
C HIS A 17 9.17 9.27 -15.06
N TYR A 18 8.61 8.07 -15.17
CA TYR A 18 7.97 7.61 -16.41
C TYR A 18 6.48 7.92 -16.46
N LYS A 19 5.91 8.54 -15.42
CA LYS A 19 4.48 8.91 -15.35
C LYS A 19 3.57 7.70 -15.52
N ILE A 20 3.87 6.63 -14.81
CA ILE A 20 3.05 5.42 -14.79
C ILE A 20 2.47 5.21 -13.40
N ALA A 21 1.30 4.59 -13.34
CA ALA A 21 0.65 4.28 -12.06
C ALA A 21 1.46 3.25 -11.28
N MET A 22 1.34 3.27 -9.96
CA MET A 22 2.01 2.31 -9.08
C MET A 22 1.03 1.77 -8.05
N GLY A 23 1.05 0.46 -7.84
CA GLY A 23 0.38 -0.18 -6.73
C GLY A 23 1.42 -0.82 -5.82
N VAL A 24 1.13 -0.86 -4.52
CA VAL A 24 1.99 -1.54 -3.55
C VAL A 24 1.43 -2.93 -3.26
N GLY A 25 2.24 -3.77 -2.63
CA GLY A 25 1.78 -5.06 -2.14
C GLY A 25 0.85 -4.90 -0.93
N SER A 26 0.33 -6.02 -0.41
CA SER A 26 -0.59 -5.99 0.72
C SER A 26 -0.05 -5.18 1.89
N GLN A 27 -0.86 -4.29 2.42
CA GLN A 27 -0.51 -3.43 3.55
C GLN A 27 -1.00 -3.98 4.89
N ARG A 28 -1.41 -5.27 4.93
CA ARG A 28 -1.88 -5.87 6.18
C ARG A 28 -0.86 -5.67 7.31
N VAL A 29 0.41 -5.88 7.04
CA VAL A 29 1.45 -5.77 8.05
C VAL A 29 1.54 -4.34 8.61
N ALA A 30 1.28 -3.33 7.80
CA ALA A 30 1.32 -1.94 8.25
C ALA A 30 0.15 -1.61 9.19
N VAL A 31 -1.01 -2.28 8.99
CA VAL A 31 -2.15 -2.13 9.89
C VAL A 31 -1.87 -2.80 11.23
N GLU A 32 -1.33 -4.02 11.18
CA GLU A 32 -1.05 -4.82 12.38
C GLU A 32 0.18 -4.31 13.14
N LYS A 33 1.15 -3.75 12.44
CA LYS A 33 2.39 -3.25 13.01
C LYS A 33 2.65 -1.83 12.50
N PRO A 34 2.09 -0.82 13.16
CA PRO A 34 2.21 0.57 12.68
C PRO A 34 3.64 1.04 12.46
N GLN A 35 4.61 0.45 13.14
CA GLN A 35 6.01 0.83 13.00
C GLN A 35 6.58 0.55 11.60
N VAL A 36 5.93 -0.30 10.80
CA VAL A 36 6.37 -0.56 9.43
C VAL A 36 5.62 0.28 8.40
N ALA A 37 4.72 1.16 8.83
CA ALA A 37 3.95 2.00 7.91
C ALA A 37 4.86 2.85 7.02
N ASP A 38 6.01 3.29 7.51
CA ASP A 38 6.94 4.11 6.75
C ASP A 38 7.46 3.43 5.49
N THR A 39 7.44 2.09 5.43
CA THR A 39 7.87 1.38 4.23
C THR A 39 6.93 1.61 3.05
N PHE A 40 5.71 2.12 3.32
CA PHE A 40 4.73 2.44 2.30
C PHE A 40 4.57 3.95 2.09
N ALA A 41 5.34 4.78 2.78
CA ALA A 41 5.20 6.23 2.71
C ALA A 41 6.00 6.78 1.53
N VAL A 42 5.50 6.59 0.32
CA VAL A 42 6.22 6.92 -0.91
C VAL A 42 5.59 8.07 -1.71
N ARG A 43 4.47 8.64 -1.23
CA ARG A 43 3.77 9.68 -1.99
C ARG A 43 4.65 10.89 -2.31
N SER A 44 5.51 11.30 -1.41
CA SER A 44 6.37 12.46 -1.64
C SER A 44 7.33 12.26 -2.81
N LEU A 45 7.67 10.99 -3.12
CA LEU A 45 8.55 10.64 -4.24
C LEU A 45 7.77 10.44 -5.54
N ALA A 46 6.46 10.32 -5.45
CA ALA A 46 5.59 10.07 -6.59
C ALA A 46 4.31 10.91 -6.47
N PRO A 47 4.45 12.26 -6.50
CA PRO A 47 3.30 13.14 -6.23
C PRO A 47 2.28 13.20 -7.36
N ASP A 48 2.67 12.87 -8.59
CA ASP A 48 1.84 13.14 -9.76
C ASP A 48 1.22 11.93 -10.41
N ILE A 49 1.43 10.74 -9.84
CA ILE A 49 0.93 9.49 -10.44
C ILE A 49 -0.18 8.89 -9.59
N PRO A 50 -1.06 8.06 -10.20
CA PRO A 50 -2.01 7.29 -9.40
C PRO A 50 -1.26 6.28 -8.54
N LEU A 51 -1.56 6.27 -7.25
CA LEU A 51 -1.05 5.27 -6.30
C LEU A 51 -2.21 4.44 -5.79
N PHE A 52 -2.02 3.13 -5.74
CA PHE A 52 -3.05 2.20 -5.30
C PHE A 52 -2.61 1.48 -4.03
N ALA A 53 -3.41 1.63 -2.97
CA ALA A 53 -3.25 0.87 -1.74
C ALA A 53 -3.73 -0.57 -1.96
N ASN A 54 -3.38 -1.48 -1.06
CA ASN A 54 -3.65 -2.90 -1.27
C ASN A 54 -3.93 -3.62 0.05
N LEU A 55 -5.04 -4.38 0.06
CA LEU A 55 -5.37 -5.31 1.15
C LEU A 55 -5.97 -6.57 0.56
N GLY A 56 -5.81 -7.68 1.26
CA GLY A 56 -6.52 -8.90 0.90
C GLY A 56 -7.99 -8.79 1.23
N ALA A 57 -8.87 -9.09 0.26
CA ALA A 57 -10.32 -9.02 0.48
C ALA A 57 -10.78 -9.95 1.59
N VAL A 58 -10.09 -11.07 1.80
CA VAL A 58 -10.43 -12.04 2.84
C VAL A 58 -10.35 -11.43 4.25
N GLN A 59 -9.53 -10.39 4.44
CA GLN A 59 -9.43 -9.73 5.73
C GLN A 59 -10.75 -9.11 6.18
N LEU A 60 -11.62 -8.77 5.23
CA LEU A 60 -12.94 -8.21 5.54
C LEU A 60 -13.87 -9.23 6.18
N ASN A 61 -13.55 -10.53 6.08
CA ASN A 61 -14.29 -11.59 6.75
C ASN A 61 -13.88 -11.78 8.21
N TYR A 62 -12.88 -11.07 8.65
CA TYR A 62 -12.38 -11.16 10.03
C TYR A 62 -12.63 -9.82 10.75
N GLU A 63 -11.59 -9.20 11.23
CA GLU A 63 -11.74 -8.00 12.04
C GLU A 63 -11.60 -6.71 11.24
N TYR A 64 -11.27 -6.81 9.95
CA TYR A 64 -11.07 -5.63 9.12
C TYR A 64 -12.40 -5.11 8.60
N GLY A 65 -12.51 -3.80 8.61
CA GLY A 65 -13.66 -3.10 8.06
C GLY A 65 -13.24 -1.80 7.42
N LEU A 66 -14.17 -0.86 7.35
CA LEU A 66 -13.93 0.44 6.72
C LEU A 66 -12.73 1.15 7.32
N GLU A 67 -12.57 1.09 8.64
CA GLU A 67 -11.51 1.80 9.33
C GLU A 67 -10.14 1.36 8.84
N GLN A 68 -9.91 0.06 8.69
CA GLN A 68 -8.65 -0.47 8.22
C GLN A 68 -8.40 -0.12 6.75
N CYS A 69 -9.46 -0.13 5.94
CA CYS A 69 -9.37 0.28 4.53
C CYS A 69 -8.94 1.75 4.42
N LEU A 70 -9.54 2.62 5.21
CA LEU A 70 -9.17 4.04 5.22
C LEU A 70 -7.75 4.23 5.71
N ARG A 71 -7.32 3.44 6.68
CA ARG A 71 -5.98 3.54 7.23
C ARG A 71 -4.91 3.23 6.18
N VAL A 72 -5.09 2.16 5.39
CA VAL A 72 -4.09 1.83 4.37
C VAL A 72 -4.06 2.87 3.25
N VAL A 73 -5.20 3.43 2.91
CA VAL A 73 -5.26 4.53 1.95
C VAL A 73 -4.50 5.74 2.49
N ASP A 74 -4.69 6.07 3.77
CA ASP A 74 -4.02 7.21 4.40
C ASP A 74 -2.50 7.01 4.48
N ILE A 75 -2.05 5.81 4.84
CA ILE A 75 -0.61 5.51 4.94
C ILE A 75 0.09 5.81 3.63
N LEU A 76 -0.51 5.42 2.51
CA LEU A 76 0.08 5.61 1.19
C LEU A 76 -0.31 6.94 0.57
N GLU A 77 -1.31 7.64 1.13
CA GLU A 77 -1.97 8.78 0.49
C GLU A 77 -2.43 8.38 -0.91
N ALA A 78 -3.10 7.24 -0.98
CA ALA A 78 -3.47 6.59 -2.22
C ALA A 78 -4.69 7.22 -2.86
N ASP A 79 -4.80 7.04 -4.17
CA ASP A 79 -5.97 7.49 -4.94
C ASP A 79 -7.06 6.43 -4.95
N ALA A 80 -6.72 5.17 -4.72
CA ALA A 80 -7.67 4.05 -4.72
C ALA A 80 -7.12 2.88 -3.92
N LEU A 81 -8.01 1.95 -3.58
CA LEU A 81 -7.66 0.73 -2.86
C LEU A 81 -7.94 -0.48 -3.73
N ILE A 82 -6.96 -1.36 -3.86
CA ILE A 82 -7.13 -2.65 -4.51
C ILE A 82 -7.39 -3.69 -3.42
N LEU A 83 -8.46 -4.45 -3.58
CA LEU A 83 -8.76 -5.60 -2.73
C LEU A 83 -8.42 -6.85 -3.53
N HIS A 84 -7.29 -7.47 -3.21
CA HIS A 84 -6.87 -8.66 -3.96
C HIS A 84 -7.59 -9.90 -3.45
N LEU A 85 -7.79 -10.86 -4.36
CA LEU A 85 -8.48 -12.12 -4.07
C LEU A 85 -7.47 -13.25 -4.19
N ASN A 86 -6.89 -13.65 -3.07
CA ASN A 86 -5.94 -14.75 -3.03
C ASN A 86 -6.11 -15.55 -1.73
N PRO A 87 -7.16 -16.39 -1.65
CA PRO A 87 -7.49 -17.10 -0.42
C PRO A 87 -6.39 -18.07 0.04
N LEU A 88 -5.51 -18.51 -0.86
CA LEU A 88 -4.44 -19.43 -0.48
C LEU A 88 -3.31 -18.74 0.29
N GLN A 89 -3.17 -17.43 0.13
CA GLN A 89 -2.13 -16.65 0.82
C GLN A 89 -2.66 -15.98 2.09
N GLU A 90 -3.95 -15.81 2.16
CA GLU A 90 -4.61 -15.14 3.26
C GLU A 90 -5.40 -16.13 4.12
#